data_aa5fc64de6792c46d219f24b6e9e4ff3
#
_entry.id   aa5fc64de6792c46d219f24b6e9e4ff3
#
_cell.length_a   1.000
_cell.length_b   1.000
_cell.length_c   1.000
_cell.angle_alpha   90.00
_cell.angle_beta   90.00
_cell.angle_gamma   90.00
#
_symmetry.space_group_name_H-M   'P 1'
#
loop_
_entity.id
_entity.type
_entity.pdbx_description
1 polymer ?
#
loop_
_entity_poly.entity_id
_entity_poly.type
_entity_poly.pdbx_seq_one_letter_code
_entity_poly.pdbx_strand_id
1 'polypeptide(L)'
;GISGWGCTGVRWEMAEATKKVLWPHLIGEDALQPESVTERLHQWTFWYGRGGAMTSYIGAVNHALWDILGKHTGLSISRLFGGRYVEKVKPYASMLFSWPVDEMVSSLESGLEKNFRAFKLGWGTFGRERDMKHDEELVRIARNTIGDDSELMVDPGGSDVFWHGDFKWAVEAAKMLKDYNVSWFEEPLRADDIEGYKRLTEISPVRIA
;
A
#
# COMPACT_ATOMS: atom_id res chain seq x y z
N GLY A 1 -12.76 -25.60 19.17
CA GLY A 1 -12.77 -25.15 17.78
C GLY A 1 -11.54 -24.31 17.48
N ILE A 2 -11.24 -24.12 16.21
CA ILE A 2 -10.15 -23.25 15.74
C ILE A 2 -10.78 -21.95 15.25
N SER A 3 -10.23 -20.80 15.63
CA SER A 3 -10.63 -19.49 15.13
C SER A 3 -9.53 -18.88 14.25
N GLY A 4 -9.92 -18.29 13.11
CA GLY A 4 -9.02 -17.53 12.24
C GLY A 4 -9.27 -16.02 12.33
N TRP A 5 -8.23 -15.26 12.02
CA TRP A 5 -8.25 -13.81 12.01
C TRP A 5 -8.00 -13.27 10.60
N GLY A 6 -8.79 -12.30 10.22
CA GLY A 6 -8.60 -11.51 9.02
C GLY A 6 -9.03 -10.07 9.28
N CYS A 7 -8.40 -9.13 8.60
CA CYS A 7 -8.72 -7.71 8.74
C CYS A 7 -8.83 -7.03 7.38
N THR A 8 -9.56 -5.90 7.36
CA THR A 8 -9.71 -5.06 6.19
C THR A 8 -9.92 -3.61 6.61
N GLY A 9 -9.58 -2.65 5.74
CA GLY A 9 -9.77 -1.23 5.94
C GLY A 9 -11.17 -0.70 5.61
N VAL A 10 -12.19 -1.54 5.58
CA VAL A 10 -13.58 -1.13 5.28
C VAL A 10 -14.22 -0.47 6.49
N ARG A 11 -14.97 0.62 6.28
CA ARG A 11 -15.75 1.28 7.33
C ARG A 11 -16.78 0.32 7.92
N TRP A 12 -17.08 0.49 9.22
CA TRP A 12 -17.94 -0.40 9.98
C TRP A 12 -19.31 -0.62 9.34
N GLU A 13 -19.95 0.46 8.88
CA GLU A 13 -21.28 0.39 8.28
C GLU A 13 -21.29 -0.47 7.01
N MET A 14 -20.23 -0.36 6.20
CA MET A 14 -20.05 -1.18 5.00
C MET A 14 -19.69 -2.62 5.35
N ALA A 15 -18.90 -2.82 6.40
CA ALA A 15 -18.55 -4.17 6.90
C ALA A 15 -19.81 -4.94 7.34
N GLU A 16 -20.70 -4.30 8.08
CA GLU A 16 -21.97 -4.94 8.51
C GLU A 16 -22.89 -5.28 7.34
N ALA A 17 -23.01 -4.38 6.36
CA ALA A 17 -23.81 -4.65 5.15
C ALA A 17 -23.21 -5.82 4.35
N THR A 18 -21.90 -5.81 4.13
CA THR A 18 -21.18 -6.84 3.38
C THR A 18 -21.25 -8.20 4.09
N LYS A 19 -21.10 -8.21 5.41
CA LYS A 19 -21.24 -9.40 6.24
C LYS A 19 -22.61 -10.07 6.06
N LYS A 20 -23.69 -9.30 6.04
CA LYS A 20 -25.05 -9.83 5.83
C LYS A 20 -25.21 -10.51 4.47
N VAL A 21 -24.51 -10.01 3.44
CA VAL A 21 -24.51 -10.64 2.11
C VAL A 21 -23.69 -11.92 2.08
N LEU A 22 -22.49 -11.91 2.68
CA LEU A 22 -21.55 -13.03 2.60
C LEU A 22 -21.88 -14.17 3.57
N TRP A 23 -22.38 -13.85 4.77
CA TRP A 23 -22.59 -14.82 5.85
C TRP A 23 -23.41 -16.05 5.46
N PRO A 24 -24.54 -15.93 4.74
CA PRO A 24 -25.31 -17.10 4.30
C PRO A 24 -24.53 -18.06 3.39
N HIS A 25 -23.47 -17.56 2.71
CA HIS A 25 -22.63 -18.34 1.81
C HIS A 25 -21.36 -18.89 2.48
N LEU A 26 -21.11 -18.51 3.73
CA LEU A 26 -19.98 -18.98 4.53
C LEU A 26 -20.39 -20.10 5.50
N ILE A 27 -21.60 -20.03 6.00
CA ILE A 27 -22.07 -21.02 6.99
C ILE A 27 -22.19 -22.40 6.35
N GLY A 28 -21.51 -23.38 6.98
CA GLY A 28 -21.48 -24.77 6.52
C GLY A 28 -20.37 -25.07 5.51
N GLU A 29 -19.60 -24.08 5.10
CA GLU A 29 -18.44 -24.29 4.24
C GLU A 29 -17.26 -24.91 4.99
N ASP A 30 -16.44 -25.67 4.28
CA ASP A 30 -15.21 -26.24 4.82
C ASP A 30 -14.12 -25.17 4.89
N ALA A 31 -13.83 -24.71 6.11
CA ALA A 31 -12.83 -23.68 6.37
C ALA A 31 -11.39 -24.12 6.02
N LEU A 32 -11.15 -25.41 5.74
CA LEU A 32 -9.84 -25.92 5.30
C LEU A 32 -9.64 -25.82 3.78
N GLN A 33 -10.60 -25.22 3.07
CA GLN A 33 -10.53 -24.98 1.62
C GLN A 33 -10.60 -23.48 1.29
N PRO A 34 -9.60 -22.66 1.71
CA PRO A 34 -9.67 -21.21 1.63
C PRO A 34 -9.93 -20.70 0.21
N GLU A 35 -9.24 -21.23 -0.80
CA GLU A 35 -9.40 -20.77 -2.19
C GLU A 35 -10.77 -21.16 -2.77
N SER A 36 -11.24 -22.37 -2.49
CA SER A 36 -12.57 -22.83 -2.96
C SER A 36 -13.71 -21.97 -2.37
N VAL A 37 -13.62 -21.65 -1.09
CA VAL A 37 -14.60 -20.78 -0.42
C VAL A 37 -14.51 -19.37 -0.98
N THR A 38 -13.32 -18.82 -1.13
CA THR A 38 -13.10 -17.47 -1.65
C THR A 38 -13.65 -17.31 -3.07
N GLU A 39 -13.36 -18.26 -3.96
CA GLU A 39 -13.87 -18.23 -5.34
C GLU A 39 -15.41 -18.28 -5.35
N ARG A 40 -16.03 -19.13 -4.52
CA ARG A 40 -17.51 -19.16 -4.40
C ARG A 40 -18.07 -17.83 -3.93
N LEU A 41 -17.45 -17.17 -2.96
CA LEU A 41 -17.87 -15.84 -2.52
C LEU A 41 -17.79 -14.81 -3.66
N HIS A 42 -16.72 -14.83 -4.46
CA HIS A 42 -16.61 -13.96 -5.65
C HIS A 42 -17.70 -14.27 -6.69
N GLN A 43 -18.05 -15.53 -6.93
CA GLN A 43 -19.12 -15.90 -7.84
C GLN A 43 -20.49 -15.44 -7.34
N TRP A 44 -20.81 -15.67 -6.07
CA TRP A 44 -22.07 -15.26 -5.47
C TRP A 44 -22.26 -13.76 -5.39
N THR A 45 -21.16 -13.00 -5.28
CA THR A 45 -21.21 -11.53 -5.16
C THR A 45 -20.95 -10.80 -6.46
N PHE A 46 -20.85 -11.51 -7.57
CA PHE A 46 -20.54 -10.93 -8.87
C PHE A 46 -21.37 -9.68 -9.21
N TRP A 47 -22.67 -9.71 -8.95
CA TRP A 47 -23.60 -8.62 -9.22
C TRP A 47 -23.50 -7.41 -8.28
N TYR A 48 -22.79 -7.56 -7.17
CA TYR A 48 -22.51 -6.47 -6.22
C TYR A 48 -21.22 -5.72 -6.53
N GLY A 49 -20.50 -6.14 -7.58
CA GLY A 49 -19.25 -5.53 -8.03
C GLY A 49 -18.02 -6.38 -7.68
N ARG A 50 -16.98 -6.18 -8.49
CA ARG A 50 -15.69 -6.88 -8.34
C ARG A 50 -14.59 -6.00 -7.75
N GLY A 51 -14.96 -5.10 -6.89
CA GLY A 51 -14.03 -4.18 -6.23
C GLY A 51 -14.64 -3.57 -4.97
N GLY A 52 -13.91 -2.67 -4.35
CA GLY A 52 -14.36 -1.93 -3.19
C GLY A 52 -14.63 -2.80 -1.96
N ALA A 53 -15.60 -2.40 -1.14
CA ALA A 53 -15.89 -3.01 0.16
C ALA A 53 -16.17 -4.52 0.08
N MET A 54 -16.85 -5.00 -0.97
CA MET A 54 -17.17 -6.42 -1.12
C MET A 54 -15.88 -7.25 -1.25
N THR A 55 -15.01 -6.89 -2.18
CA THR A 55 -13.73 -7.58 -2.41
C THR A 55 -12.81 -7.47 -1.20
N SER A 56 -12.75 -6.31 -0.56
CA SER A 56 -11.96 -6.11 0.66
C SER A 56 -12.43 -7.02 1.80
N TYR A 57 -13.74 -7.18 1.96
CA TYR A 57 -14.27 -8.07 2.99
C TYR A 57 -14.03 -9.55 2.66
N ILE A 58 -14.19 -9.96 1.39
CA ILE A 58 -13.84 -11.32 0.94
C ILE A 58 -12.36 -11.60 1.23
N GLY A 59 -11.47 -10.63 0.99
CA GLY A 59 -10.06 -10.72 1.35
C GLY A 59 -9.84 -10.97 2.85
N ALA A 60 -10.58 -10.27 3.73
CA ALA A 60 -10.50 -10.53 5.16
C ALA A 60 -10.98 -11.93 5.54
N VAL A 61 -12.03 -12.43 4.89
CA VAL A 61 -12.49 -13.82 5.07
C VAL A 61 -11.42 -14.81 4.59
N ASN A 62 -10.82 -14.58 3.43
CA ASN A 62 -9.73 -15.41 2.90
C ASN A 62 -8.55 -15.47 3.88
N HIS A 63 -8.11 -14.35 4.44
CA HIS A 63 -7.08 -14.33 5.48
C HIS A 63 -7.45 -15.19 6.68
N ALA A 64 -8.69 -15.09 7.18
CA ALA A 64 -9.16 -15.88 8.32
C ALA A 64 -9.18 -17.38 8.01
N LEU A 65 -9.56 -17.78 6.80
CA LEU A 65 -9.56 -19.18 6.36
C LEU A 65 -8.13 -19.74 6.25
N TRP A 66 -7.19 -18.99 5.70
CA TRP A 66 -5.78 -19.39 5.67
C TRP A 66 -5.18 -19.47 7.07
N ASP A 67 -5.56 -18.59 7.99
CA ASP A 67 -5.14 -18.65 9.39
C ASP A 67 -5.68 -19.92 10.08
N ILE A 68 -6.95 -20.29 9.81
CA ILE A 68 -7.52 -21.57 10.29
C ILE A 68 -6.73 -22.75 9.75
N LEU A 69 -6.48 -22.79 8.45
CA LEU A 69 -5.73 -23.88 7.80
C LEU A 69 -4.32 -24.01 8.37
N GLY A 70 -3.61 -22.87 8.55
CA GLY A 70 -2.29 -22.84 9.18
C GLY A 70 -2.29 -23.39 10.60
N LYS A 71 -3.25 -22.97 11.42
CA LYS A 71 -3.45 -23.48 12.80
C LYS A 71 -3.81 -24.95 12.85
N HIS A 72 -4.66 -25.39 11.92
CA HIS A 72 -5.08 -26.80 11.83
C HIS A 72 -3.93 -27.72 11.45
N THR A 73 -3.10 -27.31 10.49
CA THR A 73 -1.98 -28.11 9.97
C THR A 73 -0.69 -27.95 10.76
N GLY A 74 -0.59 -26.92 11.61
CA GLY A 74 0.65 -26.55 12.30
C GLY A 74 1.72 -25.95 11.36
N LEU A 75 1.32 -25.49 10.16
CA LEU A 75 2.22 -24.93 9.16
C LEU A 75 2.06 -23.41 9.05
N SER A 76 3.17 -22.72 8.79
CA SER A 76 3.11 -21.30 8.43
C SER A 76 2.50 -21.13 7.04
N ILE A 77 1.87 -19.96 6.80
CA ILE A 77 1.29 -19.63 5.49
C ILE A 77 2.34 -19.73 4.37
N SER A 78 3.58 -19.30 4.62
CA SER A 78 4.66 -19.43 3.65
C SER A 78 4.96 -20.89 3.26
N ARG A 79 4.80 -21.85 4.19
CA ARG A 79 4.95 -23.28 3.88
C ARG A 79 3.76 -23.83 3.11
N LEU A 80 2.55 -23.38 3.44
CA LEU A 80 1.35 -23.76 2.70
C LEU A 80 1.36 -23.26 1.25
N PHE A 81 1.99 -22.12 1.00
CA PHE A 81 2.24 -21.57 -0.34
C PHE A 81 3.50 -22.11 -1.03
N GLY A 82 4.11 -23.17 -0.53
CA GLY A 82 5.24 -23.84 -1.19
C GLY A 82 6.61 -23.54 -0.60
N GLY A 83 6.71 -22.70 0.43
CA GLY A 83 7.94 -22.43 1.15
C GLY A 83 8.48 -21.02 1.01
N ARG A 84 9.63 -20.78 1.60
CA ARG A 84 10.30 -19.47 1.58
C ARG A 84 11.40 -19.47 0.53
N TYR A 85 11.41 -18.46 -0.30
CA TYR A 85 12.50 -18.21 -1.26
C TYR A 85 13.62 -17.38 -0.63
N VAL A 86 13.28 -16.54 0.38
CA VAL A 86 14.25 -15.72 1.11
C VAL A 86 13.95 -15.77 2.60
N GLU A 87 14.99 -15.76 3.41
CA GLU A 87 14.88 -15.81 4.88
C GLU A 87 14.52 -14.46 5.48
N LYS A 88 14.97 -13.36 4.87
CA LYS A 88 14.77 -11.99 5.33
C LYS A 88 14.49 -11.07 4.17
N VAL A 89 13.58 -10.13 4.37
CA VAL A 89 13.33 -9.01 3.46
C VAL A 89 13.78 -7.71 4.12
N LYS A 90 14.27 -6.76 3.31
CA LYS A 90 14.60 -5.43 3.77
C LYS A 90 13.30 -4.62 3.92
N PRO A 91 12.91 -4.22 5.12
CA PRO A 91 11.74 -3.36 5.30
C PRO A 91 12.10 -1.91 5.01
N TYR A 92 11.10 -1.11 4.68
CA TYR A 92 11.20 0.34 4.76
C TYR A 92 10.27 0.90 5.85
N ALA A 93 10.64 2.03 6.43
CA ALA A 93 9.76 2.81 7.30
C ALA A 93 8.84 3.66 6.42
N SER A 94 7.52 3.47 6.56
CA SER A 94 6.51 4.27 5.85
C SER A 94 6.04 5.41 6.74
N MET A 95 6.18 6.64 6.26
CA MET A 95 5.93 7.87 7.01
C MET A 95 5.19 8.88 6.13
N LEU A 96 4.70 9.96 6.74
CA LEU A 96 4.04 11.05 6.04
C LEU A 96 5.00 12.23 5.85
N PHE A 97 4.83 12.96 4.75
CA PHE A 97 5.32 14.33 4.67
C PHE A 97 4.49 15.23 5.59
N SER A 98 5.14 16.10 6.32
CA SER A 98 4.47 17.08 7.17
C SER A 98 5.08 18.47 7.03
N TRP A 99 4.26 19.48 7.25
CA TRP A 99 4.69 20.86 7.37
C TRP A 99 3.95 21.54 8.54
N PRO A 100 4.65 22.10 9.52
CA PRO A 100 6.10 22.21 9.66
C PRO A 100 6.81 20.86 9.69
N VAL A 101 8.09 20.85 9.30
CA VAL A 101 8.87 19.62 9.05
C VAL A 101 9.35 18.88 10.30
N ASP A 102 9.21 19.49 11.49
CA ASP A 102 9.78 18.95 12.74
C ASP A 102 9.30 17.52 13.06
N GLU A 103 8.02 17.25 12.81
CA GLU A 103 7.45 15.91 13.04
C GLU A 103 8.02 14.88 12.06
N MET A 104 8.17 15.26 10.79
CA MET A 104 8.78 14.42 9.75
C MET A 104 10.23 14.11 10.11
N VAL A 105 11.03 15.13 10.45
CA VAL A 105 12.43 14.98 10.83
C VAL A 105 12.56 14.05 12.04
N SER A 106 11.82 14.30 13.11
CA SER A 106 11.81 13.47 14.32
C SER A 106 11.45 12.02 14.02
N SER A 107 10.48 11.78 13.13
CA SER A 107 10.07 10.44 12.71
C SER A 107 11.18 9.72 11.94
N LEU A 108 11.87 10.43 11.03
CA LEU A 108 13.00 9.90 10.26
C LEU A 108 14.18 9.53 11.18
N GLU A 109 14.54 10.40 12.13
CA GLU A 109 15.59 10.16 13.13
C GLU A 109 15.26 8.93 13.98
N SER A 110 14.01 8.82 14.46
CA SER A 110 13.54 7.63 15.18
C SER A 110 13.62 6.36 14.34
N GLY A 111 13.36 6.46 13.04
CA GLY A 111 13.54 5.36 12.10
C GLY A 111 14.99 4.91 11.98
N LEU A 112 15.93 5.86 11.88
CA LEU A 112 17.37 5.59 11.84
C LEU A 112 17.86 4.91 13.13
N GLU A 113 17.41 5.38 14.29
CA GLU A 113 17.70 4.77 15.59
C GLU A 113 17.22 3.31 15.67
N LYS A 114 16.10 2.98 15.03
CA LYS A 114 15.57 1.62 14.90
C LYS A 114 16.25 0.79 13.81
N ASN A 115 17.37 1.29 13.25
CA ASN A 115 18.13 0.66 12.18
C ASN A 115 17.40 0.50 10.84
N PHE A 116 16.36 1.28 10.53
CA PHE A 116 15.86 1.37 9.18
C PHE A 116 16.91 2.05 8.28
N ARG A 117 16.99 1.57 7.03
CA ARG A 117 17.88 2.10 5.99
C ARG A 117 17.11 2.28 4.67
N ALA A 118 15.82 2.27 4.74
CA ALA A 118 14.90 2.58 3.64
C ALA A 118 13.68 3.30 4.22
N PHE A 119 13.27 4.38 3.58
CA PHE A 119 12.21 5.27 4.05
C PHE A 119 11.29 5.62 2.88
N LYS A 120 10.00 5.38 3.03
CA LYS A 120 8.98 5.87 2.10
C LYS A 120 8.22 7.01 2.77
N LEU A 121 8.32 8.20 2.20
CA LEU A 121 7.52 9.35 2.60
C LEU A 121 6.43 9.59 1.58
N GLY A 122 5.25 9.88 2.09
CA GLY A 122 4.13 10.08 1.21
C GLY A 122 3.06 10.99 1.78
N TRP A 123 2.07 11.24 0.95
CA TRP A 123 0.85 11.96 1.32
C TRP A 123 1.15 13.33 1.97
N GLY A 124 0.41 13.69 3.03
CA GLY A 124 0.64 14.94 3.75
C GLY A 124 0.50 16.15 2.82
N THR A 125 1.52 16.99 2.80
CA THR A 125 1.55 18.23 2.00
C THR A 125 2.19 18.06 0.62
N PHE A 126 2.92 16.98 0.38
CA PHE A 126 3.63 16.76 -0.88
C PHE A 126 2.66 16.66 -2.07
N GLY A 127 2.88 17.47 -3.10
CA GLY A 127 2.05 17.54 -4.29
C GLY A 127 0.68 18.19 -4.10
N ARG A 128 0.33 18.66 -2.89
CA ARG A 128 -1.00 19.20 -2.59
C ARG A 128 -1.12 20.69 -2.86
N GLU A 129 -0.06 21.43 -2.65
CA GLU A 129 -0.06 22.89 -2.78
C GLU A 129 0.25 23.39 -4.19
N ARG A 130 0.58 22.47 -5.12
CA ARG A 130 1.03 22.77 -6.50
C ARG A 130 2.24 23.70 -6.53
N ASP A 131 3.07 23.63 -5.50
CA ASP A 131 4.33 24.35 -5.40
C ASP A 131 5.51 23.39 -5.44
N MET A 132 6.16 23.27 -6.59
CA MET A 132 7.30 22.39 -6.78
C MET A 132 8.47 22.74 -5.86
N LYS A 133 8.63 24.01 -5.46
CA LYS A 133 9.68 24.41 -4.52
C LYS A 133 9.41 23.90 -3.12
N HIS A 134 8.15 23.90 -2.72
CA HIS A 134 7.72 23.30 -1.45
C HIS A 134 7.94 21.78 -1.47
N ASP A 135 7.55 21.11 -2.54
CA ASP A 135 7.76 19.68 -2.72
C ASP A 135 9.25 19.31 -2.69
N GLU A 136 10.09 20.09 -3.38
CA GLU A 136 11.54 19.92 -3.38
C GLU A 136 12.15 20.12 -1.99
N GLU A 137 11.69 21.13 -1.26
CA GLU A 137 12.17 21.41 0.10
C GLU A 137 11.89 20.23 1.05
N LEU A 138 10.71 19.62 0.98
CA LEU A 138 10.37 18.45 1.76
C LEU A 138 11.31 17.27 1.47
N VAL A 139 11.56 16.98 0.19
CA VAL A 139 12.43 15.90 -0.24
C VAL A 139 13.88 16.18 0.16
N ARG A 140 14.35 17.41 0.00
CA ARG A 140 15.69 17.85 0.40
C ARG A 140 15.93 17.65 1.89
N ILE A 141 14.98 18.07 2.72
CA ILE A 141 15.06 17.89 4.18
C ILE A 141 15.08 16.40 4.52
N ALA A 142 14.19 15.61 3.93
CA ALA A 142 14.15 14.17 4.15
C ALA A 142 15.49 13.50 3.79
N ARG A 143 16.04 13.80 2.60
CA ARG A 143 17.34 13.26 2.15
C ARG A 143 18.47 13.67 3.09
N ASN A 144 18.53 14.93 3.50
CA ASN A 144 19.55 15.41 4.42
C ASN A 144 19.47 14.71 5.79
N THR A 145 18.26 14.43 6.27
CA THR A 145 18.05 13.75 7.55
C THR A 145 18.48 12.29 7.51
N ILE A 146 18.11 11.53 6.46
CA ILE A 146 18.42 10.09 6.40
C ILE A 146 19.82 9.79 5.84
N GLY A 147 20.50 10.77 5.23
CA GLY A 147 21.80 10.61 4.61
C GLY A 147 21.75 9.84 3.28
N ASP A 148 22.89 9.83 2.56
CA ASP A 148 22.97 9.25 1.20
C ASP A 148 22.98 7.72 1.19
N ASP A 149 23.34 7.08 2.30
CA ASP A 149 23.39 5.62 2.44
C ASP A 149 22.02 4.96 2.62
N SER A 150 20.98 5.77 2.85
CA SER A 150 19.62 5.28 3.02
C SER A 150 18.82 5.40 1.72
N GLU A 151 17.93 4.43 1.46
CA GLU A 151 16.98 4.52 0.35
C GLU A 151 15.84 5.48 0.70
N LEU A 152 15.48 6.33 -0.25
CA LEU A 152 14.33 7.22 -0.15
C LEU A 152 13.34 6.89 -1.26
N MET A 153 12.07 6.74 -0.89
CA MET A 153 10.94 6.56 -1.79
C MET A 153 9.90 7.64 -1.54
N VAL A 154 9.20 8.06 -2.57
CA VAL A 154 8.19 9.13 -2.49
C VAL A 154 6.85 8.65 -3.05
N ASP A 155 5.78 8.88 -2.27
CA ASP A 155 4.42 8.44 -2.55
C ASP A 155 3.44 9.60 -2.33
N PRO A 156 3.10 10.40 -3.35
CA PRO A 156 2.13 11.49 -3.21
C PRO A 156 0.70 11.03 -2.92
N GLY A 157 0.40 9.73 -3.08
CA GLY A 157 -0.93 9.19 -2.86
C GLY A 157 -1.94 9.65 -3.91
N GLY A 158 -1.62 9.43 -5.18
CA GLY A 158 -2.51 9.78 -6.31
C GLY A 158 -3.83 9.00 -6.33
N SER A 159 -3.98 7.99 -5.50
CA SER A 159 -5.24 7.28 -5.23
C SER A 159 -6.23 8.09 -4.38
N ASP A 160 -5.82 9.19 -3.75
CA ASP A 160 -6.71 10.04 -2.96
C ASP A 160 -7.74 10.74 -3.85
N VAL A 161 -8.99 10.80 -3.38
CA VAL A 161 -10.13 11.39 -4.11
C VAL A 161 -9.94 12.85 -4.50
N PHE A 162 -9.11 13.59 -3.77
CA PHE A 162 -8.79 14.99 -4.03
C PHE A 162 -7.45 15.18 -4.75
N TRP A 163 -6.84 14.10 -5.26
CA TRP A 163 -5.61 14.21 -6.02
C TRP A 163 -5.81 15.02 -7.29
N HIS A 164 -4.97 16.00 -7.49
CA HIS A 164 -5.01 16.91 -8.62
C HIS A 164 -3.65 17.04 -9.34
N GLY A 165 -2.69 16.18 -9.02
CA GLY A 165 -1.44 16.08 -9.76
C GLY A 165 -1.74 15.68 -11.21
N ASP A 166 -1.27 16.49 -12.13
CA ASP A 166 -1.39 16.20 -13.57
C ASP A 166 -0.10 15.58 -14.12
N PHE A 167 -0.15 15.15 -15.38
CA PHE A 167 0.99 14.54 -16.04
C PHE A 167 2.23 15.46 -16.10
N LYS A 168 2.05 16.78 -16.28
CA LYS A 168 3.17 17.73 -16.31
C LYS A 168 3.84 17.84 -14.96
N TRP A 169 3.06 17.99 -13.90
CA TRP A 169 3.57 17.97 -12.54
C TRP A 169 4.33 16.67 -12.24
N ALA A 170 3.79 15.52 -12.60
CA ALA A 170 4.44 14.22 -12.37
C ALA A 170 5.80 14.12 -13.09
N VAL A 171 5.91 14.64 -14.32
CA VAL A 171 7.18 14.68 -15.05
C VAL A 171 8.18 15.61 -14.38
N GLU A 172 7.76 16.79 -13.94
CA GLU A 172 8.64 17.76 -13.26
C GLU A 172 9.08 17.20 -11.90
N ALA A 173 8.17 16.63 -11.12
CA ALA A 173 8.47 15.98 -9.86
C ALA A 173 9.45 14.80 -10.04
N ALA A 174 9.24 13.94 -11.03
CA ALA A 174 10.17 12.83 -11.30
C ALA A 174 11.59 13.29 -11.63
N LYS A 175 11.75 14.42 -12.33
CA LYS A 175 13.07 15.02 -12.60
C LYS A 175 13.71 15.53 -11.31
N MET A 176 12.98 16.29 -10.51
CA MET A 176 13.45 16.77 -9.20
C MET A 176 13.84 15.61 -8.29
N LEU A 177 13.01 14.58 -8.18
CA LEU A 177 13.28 13.40 -7.35
C LEU A 177 14.55 12.65 -7.76
N LYS A 178 14.92 12.69 -9.02
CA LYS A 178 16.20 12.13 -9.52
C LYS A 178 17.41 12.79 -8.87
N ASP A 179 17.37 14.10 -8.67
CA ASP A 179 18.47 14.85 -8.08
C ASP A 179 18.71 14.51 -6.60
N TYR A 180 17.69 13.98 -5.94
CA TYR A 180 17.73 13.48 -4.54
C TYR A 180 17.89 11.97 -4.45
N ASN A 181 18.25 11.27 -5.53
CA ASN A 181 18.47 9.83 -5.57
C ASN A 181 17.28 9.02 -5.00
N VAL A 182 16.06 9.41 -5.39
CA VAL A 182 14.83 8.69 -5.00
C VAL A 182 14.73 7.39 -5.77
N SER A 183 14.47 6.28 -5.07
CA SER A 183 14.45 4.93 -5.64
C SER A 183 13.23 4.65 -6.50
N TRP A 184 12.04 5.12 -6.07
CA TRP A 184 10.82 5.10 -6.87
C TRP A 184 9.86 6.23 -6.48
N PHE A 185 8.99 6.56 -7.42
CA PHE A 185 7.92 7.53 -7.29
C PHE A 185 6.58 6.79 -7.44
N GLU A 186 5.85 6.64 -6.33
CA GLU A 186 4.64 5.84 -6.21
C GLU A 186 3.40 6.69 -6.43
N GLU A 187 2.43 6.20 -7.16
CA GLU A 187 1.12 6.82 -7.40
C GLU A 187 1.13 8.32 -7.75
N PRO A 188 1.96 8.80 -8.70
CA PRO A 188 2.04 10.24 -9.01
C PRO A 188 0.85 10.76 -9.84
N LEU A 189 0.02 9.89 -10.35
CA LEU A 189 -1.17 10.20 -11.14
C LEU A 189 -2.40 9.53 -10.51
N ARG A 190 -3.58 9.88 -11.02
CA ARG A 190 -4.80 9.19 -10.60
C ARG A 190 -4.71 7.70 -10.94
N ALA A 191 -5.25 6.86 -10.08
CA ALA A 191 -5.19 5.40 -10.22
C ALA A 191 -5.80 4.85 -11.52
N ASP A 192 -6.73 5.60 -12.15
CA ASP A 192 -7.41 5.25 -13.39
C ASP A 192 -6.72 5.79 -14.67
N ASP A 193 -5.64 6.56 -14.54
CA ASP A 193 -4.89 7.13 -15.68
C ASP A 193 -3.83 6.16 -16.22
N ILE A 194 -4.28 5.03 -16.75
CA ILE A 194 -3.41 3.97 -17.29
C ILE A 194 -2.45 4.48 -18.37
N GLU A 195 -2.94 5.31 -19.32
CA GLU A 195 -2.11 5.86 -20.40
C GLU A 195 -1.09 6.87 -19.87
N GLY A 196 -1.46 7.66 -18.87
CA GLY A 196 -0.54 8.55 -18.17
C GLY A 196 0.60 7.77 -17.50
N TYR A 197 0.30 6.71 -16.76
CA TYR A 197 1.30 5.83 -16.14
C TYR A 197 2.24 5.20 -17.18
N LYS A 198 1.71 4.66 -18.26
CA LYS A 198 2.51 4.09 -19.34
C LYS A 198 3.52 5.10 -19.89
N ARG A 199 3.04 6.27 -20.27
CA ARG A 199 3.90 7.34 -20.79
C ARG A 199 4.91 7.84 -19.76
N LEU A 200 4.49 8.00 -18.50
CA LEU A 200 5.37 8.44 -17.43
C LEU A 200 6.49 7.43 -17.17
N THR A 201 6.19 6.14 -17.18
CA THR A 201 7.18 5.07 -17.00
C THR A 201 8.24 5.09 -18.11
N GLU A 202 7.85 5.41 -19.36
CA GLU A 202 8.77 5.49 -20.50
C GLU A 202 9.77 6.67 -20.39
N ILE A 203 9.35 7.79 -19.81
CA ILE A 203 10.16 9.03 -19.82
C ILE A 203 10.74 9.42 -18.46
N SER A 204 10.28 8.80 -17.38
CA SER A 204 10.71 9.14 -16.03
C SER A 204 12.15 8.72 -15.75
N PRO A 205 12.98 9.59 -15.17
CA PRO A 205 14.34 9.24 -14.75
C PRO A 205 14.38 8.44 -13.43
N VAL A 206 13.26 8.31 -12.73
CA VAL A 206 13.08 7.47 -11.54
C VAL A 206 12.04 6.39 -11.83
N ARG A 207 12.09 5.27 -11.11
CA ARG A 207 11.09 4.20 -11.26
C ARG A 207 9.72 4.70 -10.87
N ILE A 208 8.71 4.30 -11.61
CA ILE A 208 7.29 4.55 -11.29
C ILE A 208 6.70 3.27 -10.69
N ALA A 209 5.96 3.40 -9.59
CA ALA A 209 5.30 2.31 -8.86
C ALA A 209 3.81 2.62 -8.63
#